data_1f8f11d8ec5ebd6d94f35a75c7150cd0
#
_entry.id   1f8f11d8ec5ebd6d94f35a75c7150cd0
#
_cell.length_a   1.000
_cell.length_b   1.000
_cell.length_c   1.000
_cell.angle_alpha   90.00
_cell.angle_beta   90.00
_cell.angle_gamma   90.00
#
_symmetry.space_group_name_H-M   'P 1'
#
loop_
_entity.id
_entity.type
_entity.pdbx_description
1 polymer ?
#
loop_
_entity_poly.entity_id
_entity_poly.type
_entity_poly.pdbx_seq_one_letter_code
_entity_poly.pdbx_strand_id
1 'polypeptide(L)'
;IEYMRGRMPYGQFDTLYPPLANLFFYVLYLLVPKTQSATWTESYISSLNMRGTERDLRLQQATMMLFVVFVIVVVLGIVSMTERLTRSCGGRKKLLAFCAVFSYGVLYGLERGNILLLCWPLMAFFILYRNSEKPLLRELACLALAIAAGFKLYPAFLGVLLLRDKNYLAAVRTVLYGVVCLCFPLFFFNEGLFGLTLWFRVLFDFSGSRGEPWIGNGFSNILAEAGHAVDKLLGTQLGYGSYALLGIVLAAVLLVCSFFMDKEWKRITAIILAMLMFQPQYDYVWCLFLIPLFLFMEQELSLIHISEPTRLRCIS
;
A
#
# COMPACT_ATOMS: atom_id res chain seq x y z
N ILE A 1 -9.20 13.46 -7.88
CA ILE A 1 -10.05 14.33 -7.01
C ILE A 1 -11.29 14.77 -7.79
N GLU A 2 -11.17 15.14 -9.03
CA GLU A 2 -12.25 15.71 -9.83
C GLU A 2 -13.42 14.78 -10.09
N TYR A 3 -13.16 13.48 -10.31
CA TYR A 3 -14.23 12.48 -10.45
C TYR A 3 -15.18 12.45 -9.23
N MET A 4 -14.78 13.10 -8.11
CA MET A 4 -15.63 13.28 -6.94
C MET A 4 -16.71 14.34 -7.08
N ARG A 5 -16.67 15.19 -8.11
CA ARG A 5 -17.68 16.25 -8.34
C ARG A 5 -19.09 15.70 -8.45
N GLY A 6 -19.25 14.59 -9.20
CA GLY A 6 -20.54 13.91 -9.34
C GLY A 6 -20.88 12.95 -8.18
N ARG A 7 -19.95 12.72 -7.26
CA ARG A 7 -20.06 11.71 -6.19
C ARG A 7 -20.47 10.33 -6.70
N MET A 8 -19.98 9.95 -7.90
CA MET A 8 -20.24 8.67 -8.54
C MET A 8 -18.91 8.01 -8.97
N PRO A 9 -18.07 7.61 -8.00
CA PRO A 9 -16.72 7.13 -8.30
C PRO A 9 -16.72 5.83 -9.12
N TYR A 10 -17.73 4.98 -8.98
CA TYR A 10 -17.76 3.65 -9.59
C TYR A 10 -18.64 3.58 -10.82
N GLY A 11 -19.78 4.29 -10.83
CA GLY A 11 -20.71 4.25 -11.95
C GLY A 11 -20.35 5.16 -13.12
N GLN A 12 -19.52 6.18 -12.87
CA GLN A 12 -19.13 7.15 -13.91
C GLN A 12 -17.64 7.05 -14.28
N PHE A 13 -16.78 6.66 -13.32
CA PHE A 13 -15.32 6.76 -13.50
C PHE A 13 -14.58 5.43 -13.33
N ASP A 14 -15.27 4.34 -13.04
CA ASP A 14 -14.73 2.98 -12.89
C ASP A 14 -13.45 2.94 -12.03
N THR A 15 -13.45 3.69 -10.91
CA THR A 15 -12.26 3.79 -10.05
C THR A 15 -11.99 2.48 -9.32
N LEU A 16 -10.73 2.05 -9.32
CA LEU A 16 -10.25 0.87 -8.61
C LEU A 16 -10.06 1.09 -7.10
N TYR A 17 -10.06 2.35 -6.66
CA TYR A 17 -9.83 2.68 -5.26
C TYR A 17 -11.00 2.23 -4.37
N PRO A 18 -10.71 1.65 -3.17
CA PRO A 18 -11.75 1.33 -2.20
C PRO A 18 -12.54 2.59 -1.75
N PRO A 19 -13.74 2.41 -1.21
CA PRO A 19 -14.62 3.52 -0.81
C PRO A 19 -13.98 4.53 0.14
N LEU A 20 -13.18 4.10 1.12
CA LEU A 20 -12.49 5.02 2.04
C LEU A 20 -11.47 5.92 1.32
N ALA A 21 -10.75 5.39 0.34
CA ALA A 21 -9.84 6.20 -0.47
C ALA A 21 -10.60 7.26 -1.27
N ASN A 22 -11.76 6.88 -1.83
CA ASN A 22 -12.62 7.83 -2.55
C ASN A 22 -13.19 8.89 -1.62
N LEU A 23 -13.59 8.53 -0.39
CA LEU A 23 -14.01 9.50 0.62
C LEU A 23 -12.85 10.47 0.97
N PHE A 24 -11.65 9.95 1.14
CA PHE A 24 -10.46 10.80 1.36
C PHE A 24 -10.26 11.78 0.21
N PHE A 25 -10.33 11.34 -1.04
CA PHE A 25 -10.25 12.23 -2.20
C PHE A 25 -11.42 13.21 -2.27
N TYR A 26 -12.61 12.82 -1.85
CA TYR A 26 -13.75 13.72 -1.75
C TYR A 26 -13.53 14.83 -0.72
N VAL A 27 -12.99 14.50 0.44
CA VAL A 27 -12.63 15.51 1.45
C VAL A 27 -11.58 16.48 0.91
N LEU A 28 -10.56 15.99 0.20
CA LEU A 28 -9.58 16.86 -0.45
C LEU A 28 -10.24 17.75 -1.51
N TYR A 29 -11.19 17.22 -2.28
CA TYR A 29 -11.96 18.02 -3.24
C TYR A 29 -12.74 19.16 -2.58
N LEU A 30 -13.33 18.92 -1.41
CA LEU A 30 -14.06 19.97 -0.66
C LEU A 30 -13.15 21.10 -0.13
N LEU A 31 -11.87 20.82 0.05
CA LEU A 31 -10.87 21.81 0.48
C LEU A 31 -10.39 22.73 -0.65
N VAL A 32 -10.70 22.39 -1.90
CA VAL A 32 -10.29 23.20 -3.06
C VAL A 32 -11.34 24.25 -3.37
N PRO A 33 -10.95 25.53 -3.58
CA PRO A 33 -11.88 26.59 -3.96
C PRO A 33 -12.67 26.23 -5.22
N LYS A 34 -13.98 26.53 -5.23
CA LYS A 34 -14.89 26.21 -6.35
C LYS A 34 -14.41 26.76 -7.70
N THR A 35 -13.79 27.93 -7.69
CA THR A 35 -13.20 28.54 -8.90
C THR A 35 -12.07 27.70 -9.51
N GLN A 36 -11.28 27.06 -8.68
CA GLN A 36 -10.21 26.15 -9.13
C GLN A 36 -10.77 24.77 -9.50
N SER A 37 -11.77 24.26 -8.78
CA SER A 37 -12.40 22.98 -9.10
C SER A 37 -13.16 22.98 -10.41
N ALA A 38 -13.68 24.14 -10.86
CA ALA A 38 -14.35 24.26 -12.15
C ALA A 38 -13.37 24.08 -13.34
N THR A 39 -12.12 24.48 -13.17
CA THR A 39 -11.07 24.27 -14.19
C THR A 39 -10.53 22.84 -14.21
N TRP A 40 -10.67 22.11 -13.12
CA TRP A 40 -10.23 20.71 -13.04
C TRP A 40 -11.05 19.78 -13.93
N THR A 41 -12.33 20.04 -14.14
CA THR A 41 -13.23 19.20 -14.97
C THR A 41 -12.78 19.13 -16.42
N GLU A 42 -12.36 20.25 -16.98
CA GLU A 42 -11.88 20.31 -18.35
C GLU A 42 -10.49 19.66 -18.48
N SER A 43 -9.65 19.75 -17.44
CA SER A 43 -8.27 19.29 -17.51
C SER A 43 -8.12 17.77 -17.41
N TYR A 44 -9.04 17.04 -16.78
CA TYR A 44 -8.95 15.58 -16.73
C TYR A 44 -9.20 14.93 -18.10
N ILE A 45 -10.21 15.41 -18.81
CA ILE A 45 -10.57 14.91 -20.15
C ILE A 45 -9.48 15.30 -21.19
N SER A 46 -8.81 16.43 -20.97
CA SER A 46 -7.77 16.97 -21.86
C SER A 46 -6.35 16.93 -21.25
N SER A 47 -6.15 16.28 -20.12
CA SER A 47 -4.91 16.32 -19.32
C SER A 47 -3.65 15.85 -20.06
N LEU A 48 -3.80 15.03 -21.09
CA LEU A 48 -2.68 14.60 -21.93
C LEU A 48 -2.15 15.76 -22.81
N ASN A 49 -3.01 16.72 -23.16
CA ASN A 49 -2.69 17.82 -24.07
C ASN A 49 -2.40 19.15 -23.34
N MET A 50 -2.55 19.21 -22.00
CA MET A 50 -2.47 20.46 -21.23
C MET A 50 -1.25 20.55 -20.30
N ARG A 51 -0.25 19.69 -20.45
CA ARG A 51 0.97 19.76 -19.65
C ARG A 51 1.66 21.11 -19.82
N GLY A 52 1.89 21.79 -18.69
CA GLY A 52 2.57 23.10 -18.65
C GLY A 52 1.70 24.31 -18.98
N THR A 53 0.38 24.13 -19.18
CA THR A 53 -0.57 25.25 -19.36
C THR A 53 -1.08 25.79 -18.03
N GLU A 54 -1.69 26.99 -18.01
CA GLU A 54 -2.34 27.56 -16.82
C GLU A 54 -3.45 26.66 -16.23
N ARG A 55 -3.95 25.70 -16.98
CA ARG A 55 -4.97 24.72 -16.58
C ARG A 55 -4.38 23.44 -15.98
N ASP A 56 -3.06 23.31 -15.93
CA ASP A 56 -2.41 22.15 -15.30
C ASP A 56 -2.67 22.16 -13.79
N LEU A 57 -3.36 21.13 -13.30
CA LEU A 57 -3.71 20.98 -11.88
C LEU A 57 -2.50 21.05 -10.96
N ARG A 58 -1.35 20.59 -11.43
CA ARG A 58 -0.10 20.60 -10.67
C ARG A 58 0.40 22.01 -10.39
N LEU A 59 -0.02 23.00 -11.19
CA LEU A 59 0.34 24.40 -11.05
C LEU A 59 -0.68 25.19 -10.21
N GLN A 60 -1.82 24.60 -9.86
CA GLN A 60 -2.85 25.25 -9.05
C GLN A 60 -2.39 25.38 -7.59
N GLN A 61 -2.47 26.58 -7.03
CA GLN A 61 -1.97 26.89 -5.68
C GLN A 61 -2.55 25.98 -4.60
N ALA A 62 -3.86 25.75 -4.58
CA ALA A 62 -4.50 24.90 -3.58
C ALA A 62 -4.05 23.43 -3.71
N THR A 63 -3.87 22.94 -4.93
CA THR A 63 -3.36 21.59 -5.18
C THR A 63 -1.91 21.45 -4.72
N MET A 64 -1.08 22.46 -4.99
CA MET A 64 0.30 22.49 -4.51
C MET A 64 0.37 22.49 -2.99
N MET A 65 -0.48 23.29 -2.32
CA MET A 65 -0.54 23.32 -0.85
C MET A 65 -0.97 21.94 -0.28
N LEU A 66 -2.01 21.31 -0.84
CA LEU A 66 -2.44 19.97 -0.42
C LEU A 66 -1.34 18.95 -0.66
N PHE A 67 -0.61 19.04 -1.78
CA PHE A 67 0.50 18.16 -2.06
C PHE A 67 1.65 18.33 -1.07
N VAL A 68 2.01 19.57 -0.72
CA VAL A 68 3.03 19.86 0.31
C VAL A 68 2.63 19.27 1.65
N VAL A 69 1.36 19.45 2.08
CA VAL A 69 0.84 18.84 3.31
C VAL A 69 0.93 17.31 3.24
N PHE A 70 0.54 16.71 2.12
CA PHE A 70 0.68 15.27 1.90
C PHE A 70 2.13 14.81 2.06
N VAL A 71 3.09 15.49 1.43
CA VAL A 71 4.52 15.17 1.53
C VAL A 71 4.99 15.25 2.99
N ILE A 72 4.64 16.31 3.70
CA ILE A 72 5.01 16.50 5.11
C ILE A 72 4.46 15.33 5.95
N VAL A 73 3.19 15.00 5.82
CA VAL A 73 2.54 13.92 6.59
C VAL A 73 3.21 12.57 6.30
N VAL A 74 3.46 12.28 5.03
CA VAL A 74 4.13 11.04 4.60
C VAL A 74 5.54 10.96 5.17
N VAL A 75 6.35 12.00 5.01
CA VAL A 75 7.73 12.03 5.48
C VAL A 75 7.79 11.86 7.00
N LEU A 76 6.98 12.62 7.75
CA LEU A 76 6.91 12.49 9.21
C LEU A 76 6.46 11.07 9.63
N GLY A 77 5.49 10.49 8.93
CA GLY A 77 5.02 9.12 9.17
C GLY A 77 6.13 8.09 8.93
N ILE A 78 6.82 8.17 7.80
CA ILE A 78 7.93 7.27 7.46
C ILE A 78 9.08 7.41 8.46
N VAL A 79 9.51 8.64 8.77
CA VAL A 79 10.60 8.89 9.73
C VAL A 79 10.24 8.33 11.10
N SER A 80 9.06 8.69 11.62
CA SER A 80 8.59 8.23 12.94
C SER A 80 8.53 6.71 13.05
N MET A 81 8.00 6.04 12.04
CA MET A 81 7.87 4.58 12.07
C MET A 81 9.22 3.89 11.82
N THR A 82 10.07 4.41 10.96
CA THR A 82 11.42 3.87 10.75
C THR A 82 12.25 3.93 12.03
N GLU A 83 12.24 5.07 12.75
CA GLU A 83 12.96 5.19 14.02
C GLU A 83 12.45 4.23 15.10
N ARG A 84 11.17 3.84 15.04
CA ARG A 84 10.57 2.84 15.93
C ARG A 84 10.91 1.41 15.52
N LEU A 85 10.90 1.12 14.23
CA LEU A 85 11.27 -0.18 13.67
C LEU A 85 12.76 -0.49 13.87
N THR A 86 13.62 0.54 13.97
CA THR A 86 15.08 0.42 14.09
C THR A 86 15.59 0.91 15.45
N ARG A 87 14.82 0.69 16.50
CA ARG A 87 15.08 1.25 17.83
C ARG A 87 16.44 0.85 18.40
N SER A 88 16.86 -0.40 18.21
CA SER A 88 18.13 -0.94 18.70
C SER A 88 19.34 -0.49 17.86
N CYS A 89 19.13 0.12 16.69
CA CYS A 89 20.22 0.60 15.84
C CYS A 89 20.90 1.89 16.34
N GLY A 90 20.54 2.38 17.51
CA GLY A 90 21.17 3.54 18.16
C GLY A 90 21.15 4.81 17.32
N GLY A 91 22.30 5.47 17.15
CA GLY A 91 22.41 6.70 16.35
C GLY A 91 22.17 6.53 14.86
N ARG A 92 22.27 5.29 14.34
CA ARG A 92 22.04 4.98 12.90
C ARG A 92 20.58 5.09 12.48
N LYS A 93 19.62 5.07 13.41
CA LYS A 93 18.18 5.15 13.11
C LYS A 93 17.80 6.39 12.28
N LYS A 94 18.45 7.53 12.53
CA LYS A 94 18.21 8.76 11.75
C LYS A 94 18.71 8.64 10.31
N LEU A 95 19.86 8.01 10.11
CA LEU A 95 20.40 7.72 8.78
C LEU A 95 19.46 6.76 8.03
N LEU A 96 18.97 5.72 8.70
CA LEU A 96 18.00 4.78 8.11
C LEU A 96 16.69 5.46 7.72
N ALA A 97 16.19 6.36 8.57
CA ALA A 97 15.01 7.15 8.26
C ALA A 97 15.25 8.08 7.04
N PHE A 98 16.41 8.70 6.97
CA PHE A 98 16.83 9.49 5.80
C PHE A 98 16.85 8.60 4.54
N CYS A 99 17.55 7.45 4.58
CA CYS A 99 17.61 6.51 3.45
C CYS A 99 16.21 6.01 3.05
N ALA A 100 15.29 5.80 4.02
CA ALA A 100 13.92 5.40 3.72
C ALA A 100 13.18 6.46 2.90
N VAL A 101 13.24 7.74 3.32
CA VAL A 101 12.58 8.85 2.62
C VAL A 101 13.15 9.02 1.21
N PHE A 102 14.46 8.88 1.04
CA PHE A 102 15.13 9.02 -0.26
C PHE A 102 15.22 7.71 -1.05
N SER A 103 14.54 6.65 -0.63
CA SER A 103 14.46 5.42 -1.41
C SER A 103 13.63 5.62 -2.68
N TYR A 104 14.00 4.90 -3.74
CA TYR A 104 13.34 5.00 -5.04
C TYR A 104 11.81 4.84 -4.95
N GLY A 105 11.33 3.80 -4.25
CA GLY A 105 9.89 3.54 -4.13
C GLY A 105 9.13 4.66 -3.41
N VAL A 106 9.75 5.33 -2.40
CA VAL A 106 9.13 6.47 -1.71
C VAL A 106 9.14 7.70 -2.60
N LEU A 107 10.27 8.04 -3.24
CA LEU A 107 10.36 9.21 -4.13
C LEU A 107 9.41 9.09 -5.31
N TYR A 108 9.35 7.92 -5.95
CA TYR A 108 8.41 7.66 -7.03
C TYR A 108 6.94 7.74 -6.59
N GLY A 109 6.65 7.25 -5.37
CA GLY A 109 5.32 7.38 -4.76
C GLY A 109 4.97 8.84 -4.40
N LEU A 110 5.93 9.63 -3.94
CA LEU A 110 5.76 11.07 -3.66
C LEU A 110 5.49 11.84 -4.95
N GLU A 111 6.27 11.63 -6.00
CA GLU A 111 6.05 12.26 -7.31
C GLU A 111 4.61 12.07 -7.80
N ARG A 112 4.05 10.88 -7.58
CA ARG A 112 2.68 10.54 -8.01
C ARG A 112 1.60 10.89 -7.00
N GLY A 113 1.96 11.41 -5.82
CA GLY A 113 1.00 11.63 -4.73
C GLY A 113 0.25 10.35 -4.34
N ASN A 114 0.95 9.19 -4.34
CA ASN A 114 0.29 7.91 -4.20
C ASN A 114 -0.13 7.64 -2.75
N ILE A 115 -1.41 7.31 -2.55
CA ILE A 115 -2.00 7.04 -1.24
C ILE A 115 -1.35 5.86 -0.50
N LEU A 116 -0.62 4.98 -1.19
CA LEU A 116 0.15 3.89 -0.57
C LEU A 116 1.13 4.41 0.47
N LEU A 117 1.70 5.59 0.23
CA LEU A 117 2.64 6.19 1.17
C LEU A 117 2.00 6.55 2.51
N LEU A 118 0.68 6.79 2.56
CA LEU A 118 -0.08 6.91 3.81
C LEU A 118 -0.35 5.52 4.43
N CYS A 119 -0.50 4.48 3.62
CA CYS A 119 -0.67 3.12 4.15
C CYS A 119 0.61 2.61 4.82
N TRP A 120 1.78 3.00 4.34
CA TRP A 120 3.06 2.52 4.84
C TRP A 120 3.24 2.73 6.37
N PRO A 121 3.10 3.94 6.92
CA PRO A 121 3.20 4.15 8.38
C PRO A 121 2.09 3.44 9.15
N LEU A 122 0.89 3.29 8.59
CA LEU A 122 -0.20 2.55 9.22
C LEU A 122 0.12 1.04 9.30
N MET A 123 0.68 0.47 8.23
CA MET A 123 1.15 -0.93 8.21
C MET A 123 2.28 -1.15 9.21
N ALA A 124 3.27 -0.26 9.24
CA ALA A 124 4.37 -0.30 10.20
C ALA A 124 3.87 -0.19 11.65
N PHE A 125 2.92 0.71 11.92
CA PHE A 125 2.28 0.86 13.22
C PHE A 125 1.54 -0.42 13.64
N PHE A 126 0.78 -1.03 12.74
CA PHE A 126 0.13 -2.33 13.00
C PHE A 126 1.15 -3.40 13.37
N ILE A 127 2.21 -3.56 12.59
CA ILE A 127 3.25 -4.55 12.84
C ILE A 127 3.89 -4.37 14.21
N LEU A 128 4.21 -3.13 14.60
CA LEU A 128 4.84 -2.81 15.86
C LEU A 128 3.93 -3.02 17.10
N TYR A 129 2.64 -2.71 16.96
CA TYR A 129 1.76 -2.58 18.14
C TYR A 129 0.61 -3.58 18.20
N ARG A 130 0.43 -4.49 17.22
CA ARG A 130 -0.65 -5.50 17.22
C ARG A 130 -0.65 -6.41 18.45
N ASN A 131 0.53 -6.64 19.04
CA ASN A 131 0.72 -7.46 20.24
C ASN A 131 1.11 -6.63 21.49
N SER A 132 0.81 -5.32 21.47
CA SER A 132 1.11 -4.44 22.60
C SER A 132 0.32 -4.87 23.86
N GLU A 133 0.97 -4.81 25.02
CA GLU A 133 0.32 -5.00 26.32
C GLU A 133 -0.72 -3.91 26.61
N LYS A 134 -0.52 -2.70 26.06
CA LYS A 134 -1.46 -1.58 26.19
C LYS A 134 -2.67 -1.80 25.29
N PRO A 135 -3.89 -2.00 25.86
CA PRO A 135 -5.09 -2.32 25.06
C PRO A 135 -5.38 -1.28 23.98
N LEU A 136 -5.23 0.01 24.33
CA LEU A 136 -5.46 1.12 23.40
C LEU A 136 -4.52 1.06 22.17
N LEU A 137 -3.22 0.81 22.38
CA LEU A 137 -2.26 0.72 21.27
C LEU A 137 -2.56 -0.48 20.38
N ARG A 138 -2.94 -1.62 20.96
CA ARG A 138 -3.33 -2.80 20.22
C ARG A 138 -4.59 -2.55 19.39
N GLU A 139 -5.57 -1.85 19.95
CA GLU A 139 -6.80 -1.50 19.24
C GLU A 139 -6.53 -0.51 18.10
N LEU A 140 -5.74 0.52 18.35
CA LEU A 140 -5.32 1.48 17.32
C LEU A 140 -4.50 0.80 16.21
N ALA A 141 -3.74 -0.25 16.51
CA ALA A 141 -3.03 -1.02 15.50
C ALA A 141 -4.00 -1.77 14.58
N CYS A 142 -5.04 -2.40 15.13
CA CYS A 142 -6.09 -3.06 14.34
C CYS A 142 -6.82 -2.04 13.45
N LEU A 143 -7.17 -0.88 13.99
CA LEU A 143 -7.79 0.21 13.25
C LEU A 143 -6.88 0.74 12.15
N ALA A 144 -5.58 0.89 12.41
CA ALA A 144 -4.59 1.34 11.43
C ALA A 144 -4.51 0.38 10.23
N LEU A 145 -4.53 -0.94 10.48
CA LEU A 145 -4.57 -1.92 9.40
C LEU A 145 -5.86 -1.82 8.58
N ALA A 146 -7.00 -1.66 9.24
CA ALA A 146 -8.30 -1.50 8.56
C ALA A 146 -8.34 -0.23 7.70
N ILE A 147 -7.80 0.89 8.18
CA ILE A 147 -7.70 2.14 7.40
C ILE A 147 -6.74 1.95 6.22
N ALA A 148 -5.58 1.31 6.42
CA ALA A 148 -4.65 1.03 5.34
C ALA A 148 -5.30 0.16 4.26
N ALA A 149 -6.06 -0.88 4.66
CA ALA A 149 -6.82 -1.73 3.74
C ALA A 149 -7.98 -0.97 3.05
N GLY A 150 -8.59 0.00 3.74
CA GLY A 150 -9.59 0.90 3.18
C GLY A 150 -9.03 1.90 2.17
N PHE A 151 -7.75 2.23 2.24
CA PHE A 151 -7.06 3.04 1.24
C PHE A 151 -6.56 2.22 0.06
N LYS A 152 -6.02 1.04 0.32
CA LYS A 152 -5.54 0.07 -0.66
C LYS A 152 -5.85 -1.32 -0.14
N LEU A 153 -6.45 -2.19 -0.94
CA LEU A 153 -6.97 -3.47 -0.44
C LEU A 153 -5.88 -4.43 0.08
N TYR A 154 -4.73 -4.46 -0.58
CA TYR A 154 -3.69 -5.45 -0.29
C TYR A 154 -3.03 -5.35 1.12
N PRO A 155 -2.95 -4.22 1.85
CA PRO A 155 -2.55 -4.23 3.25
C PRO A 155 -3.34 -5.20 4.14
N ALA A 156 -4.58 -5.56 3.76
CA ALA A 156 -5.39 -6.54 4.49
C ALA A 156 -4.69 -7.90 4.66
N PHE A 157 -3.78 -8.27 3.76
CA PHE A 157 -2.99 -9.50 3.88
C PHE A 157 -2.17 -9.57 5.19
N LEU A 158 -1.77 -8.43 5.76
CA LEU A 158 -1.12 -8.39 7.07
C LEU A 158 -2.02 -8.90 8.21
N GLY A 159 -3.33 -8.95 8.01
CA GLY A 159 -4.27 -9.54 8.97
C GLY A 159 -3.97 -11.01 9.29
N VAL A 160 -3.28 -11.72 8.40
CA VAL A 160 -2.78 -13.09 8.61
C VAL A 160 -1.88 -13.17 9.86
N LEU A 161 -1.17 -12.09 10.23
CA LEU A 161 -0.36 -12.04 11.45
C LEU A 161 -1.20 -12.22 12.71
N LEU A 162 -2.43 -11.69 12.75
CA LEU A 162 -3.35 -11.87 13.89
C LEU A 162 -3.80 -13.32 14.04
N LEU A 163 -4.04 -14.00 12.92
CA LEU A 163 -4.41 -15.43 12.92
C LEU A 163 -3.24 -16.28 13.42
N ARG A 164 -2.03 -16.00 12.94
CA ARG A 164 -0.82 -16.68 13.38
C ARG A 164 -0.52 -16.44 14.86
N ASP A 165 -0.73 -15.22 15.34
CA ASP A 165 -0.54 -14.87 16.76
C ASP A 165 -1.69 -15.39 17.65
N LYS A 166 -2.66 -16.16 17.04
CA LYS A 166 -3.85 -16.73 17.70
C LYS A 166 -4.75 -15.67 18.36
N ASN A 167 -4.64 -14.42 17.91
CA ASN A 167 -5.47 -13.32 18.41
C ASN A 167 -6.73 -13.16 17.57
N TYR A 168 -7.58 -14.19 17.59
CA TYR A 168 -8.78 -14.26 16.75
C TYR A 168 -9.77 -13.12 17.00
N LEU A 169 -9.88 -12.68 18.27
CA LEU A 169 -10.76 -11.55 18.60
C LEU A 169 -10.29 -10.25 17.96
N ALA A 170 -8.97 -9.99 17.95
CA ALA A 170 -8.42 -8.84 17.25
C ALA A 170 -8.61 -8.98 15.73
N ALA A 171 -8.47 -10.19 15.18
CA ALA A 171 -8.74 -10.44 13.76
C ALA A 171 -10.19 -10.10 13.39
N VAL A 172 -11.16 -10.59 14.17
CA VAL A 172 -12.59 -10.27 13.95
C VAL A 172 -12.83 -8.75 14.04
N ARG A 173 -12.29 -8.08 15.07
CA ARG A 173 -12.44 -6.61 15.18
C ARG A 173 -11.82 -5.88 14.01
N THR A 174 -10.63 -6.29 13.55
CA THR A 174 -9.99 -5.69 12.37
C THR A 174 -10.85 -5.84 11.13
N VAL A 175 -11.48 -7.00 10.93
CA VAL A 175 -12.44 -7.23 9.84
C VAL A 175 -13.65 -6.30 9.98
N LEU A 176 -14.21 -6.18 11.18
CA LEU A 176 -15.33 -5.26 11.42
C LEU A 176 -14.97 -3.81 11.11
N TYR A 177 -13.80 -3.34 11.53
CA TYR A 177 -13.29 -2.02 11.15
C TYR A 177 -13.11 -1.89 9.63
N GLY A 178 -12.61 -2.93 8.98
CA GLY A 178 -12.50 -2.97 7.52
C GLY A 178 -13.86 -2.84 6.83
N VAL A 179 -14.88 -3.55 7.32
CA VAL A 179 -16.26 -3.43 6.83
C VAL A 179 -16.79 -2.01 7.00
N VAL A 180 -16.54 -1.37 8.16
CA VAL A 180 -16.91 0.04 8.37
C VAL A 180 -16.17 0.94 7.37
N CYS A 181 -14.86 0.74 7.16
CA CYS A 181 -14.08 1.50 6.19
C CYS A 181 -14.58 1.32 4.73
N LEU A 182 -15.20 0.20 4.41
CA LEU A 182 -15.78 -0.05 3.09
C LEU A 182 -17.20 0.50 2.95
N CYS A 183 -18.06 0.30 3.97
CA CYS A 183 -19.48 0.62 3.86
C CYS A 183 -19.80 2.08 4.22
N PHE A 184 -19.19 2.62 5.29
CA PHE A 184 -19.48 3.98 5.76
C PHE A 184 -19.23 5.07 4.70
N PRO A 185 -18.13 5.05 3.92
CA PRO A 185 -17.88 6.05 2.88
C PRO A 185 -18.95 6.10 1.79
N LEU A 186 -19.63 4.98 1.53
CA LEU A 186 -20.63 4.89 0.47
C LEU A 186 -21.85 5.79 0.73
N PHE A 187 -22.14 6.12 1.98
CA PHE A 187 -23.22 7.07 2.33
C PHE A 187 -22.96 8.51 1.85
N PHE A 188 -21.72 8.85 1.51
CA PHE A 188 -21.35 10.15 0.97
C PHE A 188 -21.42 10.22 -0.56
N PHE A 189 -21.66 9.09 -1.22
CA PHE A 189 -21.74 8.99 -2.67
C PHE A 189 -23.18 8.83 -3.15
N ASN A 190 -23.48 9.32 -4.35
CA ASN A 190 -24.83 9.23 -4.92
C ASN A 190 -25.23 7.77 -5.25
N GLU A 191 -24.25 6.89 -5.41
CA GLU A 191 -24.45 5.45 -5.64
C GLU A 191 -24.90 4.72 -4.37
N GLY A 192 -24.68 5.31 -3.19
CA GLY A 192 -25.00 4.67 -1.91
C GLY A 192 -24.35 3.29 -1.76
N LEU A 193 -25.02 2.38 -1.06
CA LEU A 193 -24.51 1.00 -0.87
C LEU A 193 -24.39 0.21 -2.19
N PHE A 194 -25.13 0.59 -3.23
CA PHE A 194 -25.00 -0.02 -4.56
C PHE A 194 -23.60 0.20 -5.15
N GLY A 195 -22.92 1.29 -4.77
CA GLY A 195 -21.52 1.55 -5.12
C GLY A 195 -20.56 0.41 -4.76
N LEU A 196 -20.88 -0.40 -3.73
CA LEU A 196 -20.08 -1.58 -3.40
C LEU A 196 -20.14 -2.64 -4.51
N THR A 197 -21.34 -2.90 -5.04
CA THR A 197 -21.54 -3.83 -6.16
C THR A 197 -20.82 -3.34 -7.42
N LEU A 198 -20.92 -2.05 -7.72
CA LEU A 198 -20.23 -1.45 -8.86
C LEU A 198 -18.71 -1.55 -8.68
N TRP A 199 -18.19 -1.29 -7.49
CA TRP A 199 -16.75 -1.42 -7.21
C TRP A 199 -16.25 -2.85 -7.41
N PHE A 200 -16.97 -3.85 -6.91
CA PHE A 200 -16.60 -5.25 -7.16
C PHE A 200 -16.63 -5.58 -8.65
N ARG A 201 -17.62 -5.09 -9.40
CA ARG A 201 -17.66 -5.26 -10.85
C ARG A 201 -16.42 -4.66 -11.50
N VAL A 202 -16.06 -3.41 -11.18
CA VAL A 202 -14.86 -2.77 -11.70
C VAL A 202 -13.59 -3.57 -11.37
N LEU A 203 -13.48 -4.12 -10.15
CA LEU A 203 -12.34 -4.96 -9.77
C LEU A 203 -12.27 -6.26 -10.60
N PHE A 204 -13.42 -6.91 -10.85
CA PHE A 204 -13.49 -8.13 -11.67
C PHE A 204 -13.21 -7.84 -13.14
N ASP A 205 -13.81 -6.80 -13.70
CA ASP A 205 -13.60 -6.38 -15.08
C ASP A 205 -12.12 -6.00 -15.31
N PHE A 206 -11.52 -5.27 -14.39
CA PHE A 206 -10.08 -4.97 -14.42
C PHE A 206 -9.21 -6.22 -14.32
N SER A 207 -9.61 -7.22 -13.55
CA SER A 207 -8.90 -8.49 -13.47
C SER A 207 -9.06 -9.33 -14.74
N GLY A 208 -10.20 -9.23 -15.43
CA GLY A 208 -10.50 -9.93 -16.68
C GLY A 208 -9.93 -9.29 -17.94
N SER A 209 -9.77 -7.95 -17.94
CA SER A 209 -9.19 -7.20 -19.08
C SER A 209 -7.67 -7.34 -19.23
N ARG A 210 -7.04 -8.18 -18.41
CA ARG A 210 -5.59 -8.46 -18.42
C ARG A 210 -5.10 -9.27 -19.64
N GLY A 211 -5.84 -9.25 -20.74
CA GLY A 211 -5.41 -9.85 -22.01
C GLY A 211 -4.30 -9.10 -22.75
N GLU A 212 -3.95 -7.89 -22.28
CA GLU A 212 -2.87 -7.08 -22.84
C GLU A 212 -1.74 -6.86 -21.82
N PRO A 213 -0.46 -6.88 -22.25
CA PRO A 213 0.66 -6.60 -21.36
C PRO A 213 0.55 -5.18 -20.80
N TRP A 214 0.09 -5.04 -19.58
CA TRP A 214 0.15 -3.77 -18.87
C TRP A 214 1.60 -3.43 -18.56
N ILE A 215 2.03 -2.26 -19.02
CA ILE A 215 3.35 -1.72 -18.71
C ILE A 215 3.42 -1.39 -17.22
N GLY A 216 3.78 -2.36 -16.41
CA GLY A 216 3.97 -2.22 -14.96
C GLY A 216 5.00 -3.25 -14.50
N ASN A 217 5.93 -2.83 -13.65
CA ASN A 217 7.06 -3.65 -13.18
C ASN A 217 6.69 -4.56 -11.98
N GLY A 218 5.44 -4.99 -11.87
CA GLY A 218 5.01 -5.91 -10.81
C GLY A 218 5.45 -7.35 -11.06
N PHE A 219 5.61 -8.14 -9.99
CA PHE A 219 5.91 -9.57 -10.08
C PHE A 219 4.90 -10.34 -10.95
N SER A 220 3.62 -9.91 -10.96
CA SER A 220 2.60 -10.48 -11.85
C SER A 220 2.94 -10.29 -13.32
N ASN A 221 3.55 -9.16 -13.69
CA ASN A 221 4.00 -8.92 -15.07
C ASN A 221 5.23 -9.75 -15.41
N ILE A 222 6.19 -9.88 -14.47
CA ILE A 222 7.36 -10.75 -14.65
C ILE A 222 6.91 -12.20 -14.88
N LEU A 223 5.92 -12.67 -14.10
CA LEU A 223 5.35 -14.00 -14.29
C LEU A 223 4.64 -14.15 -15.63
N ALA A 224 3.90 -13.13 -16.08
CA ALA A 224 3.22 -13.13 -17.36
C ALA A 224 4.23 -13.15 -18.51
N GLU A 225 5.28 -12.34 -18.46
CA GLU A 225 6.35 -12.31 -19.45
C GLU A 225 7.15 -13.61 -19.50
N ALA A 226 7.50 -14.14 -18.30
CA ALA A 226 8.15 -15.46 -18.21
C ALA A 226 7.26 -16.57 -18.77
N GLY A 227 5.94 -16.50 -18.51
CA GLY A 227 4.96 -17.40 -19.07
C GLY A 227 4.88 -17.33 -20.59
N HIS A 228 4.88 -16.13 -21.17
CA HIS A 228 4.94 -15.94 -22.61
C HIS A 228 6.21 -16.53 -23.24
N ALA A 229 7.35 -16.37 -22.57
CA ALA A 229 8.59 -17.00 -23.02
C ALA A 229 8.50 -18.53 -23.01
N VAL A 230 7.90 -19.11 -21.95
CA VAL A 230 7.66 -20.57 -21.83
C VAL A 230 6.68 -21.05 -22.90
N ASP A 231 5.57 -20.35 -23.15
CA ASP A 231 4.62 -20.68 -24.22
C ASP A 231 5.30 -20.70 -25.58
N LYS A 232 6.17 -19.73 -25.85
CA LYS A 232 6.92 -19.66 -27.11
C LYS A 232 7.93 -20.80 -27.25
N LEU A 233 8.58 -21.19 -26.15
CA LEU A 233 9.55 -22.30 -26.14
C LEU A 233 8.90 -23.67 -26.28
N LEU A 234 7.75 -23.87 -25.66
CA LEU A 234 7.05 -25.16 -25.62
C LEU A 234 5.98 -25.31 -26.70
N GLY A 235 5.69 -24.24 -27.47
CA GLY A 235 4.61 -24.22 -28.45
C GLY A 235 3.22 -24.30 -27.81
N THR A 236 3.08 -23.91 -26.54
CA THR A 236 1.82 -23.88 -25.81
C THR A 236 1.16 -22.51 -25.92
N GLN A 237 -0.14 -22.42 -25.69
CA GLN A 237 -0.90 -21.18 -25.64
C GLN A 237 -1.77 -21.16 -24.39
N LEU A 238 -1.13 -21.09 -23.21
CA LEU A 238 -1.84 -21.10 -21.94
C LEU A 238 -2.59 -19.80 -21.66
N GLY A 239 -2.19 -18.71 -22.30
CA GLY A 239 -2.84 -17.40 -22.18
C GLY A 239 -2.67 -16.70 -20.81
N TYR A 240 -2.93 -15.41 -20.78
CA TYR A 240 -2.75 -14.54 -19.61
C TYR A 240 -3.54 -14.99 -18.35
N GLY A 241 -4.75 -15.55 -18.54
CA GLY A 241 -5.57 -16.03 -17.44
C GLY A 241 -4.92 -17.12 -16.61
N SER A 242 -4.15 -18.02 -17.24
CA SER A 242 -3.43 -19.10 -16.56
C SER A 242 -2.29 -18.56 -15.69
N TYR A 243 -1.58 -17.53 -16.16
CA TYR A 243 -0.51 -16.90 -15.38
C TYR A 243 -1.04 -16.04 -14.23
N ALA A 244 -2.21 -15.41 -14.40
CA ALA A 244 -2.89 -14.73 -13.29
C ALA A 244 -3.30 -15.71 -12.19
N LEU A 245 -3.80 -16.90 -12.56
CA LEU A 245 -4.13 -17.96 -11.62
C LEU A 245 -2.87 -18.46 -10.89
N LEU A 246 -1.76 -18.64 -11.62
CA LEU A 246 -0.47 -19.01 -11.01
C LEU A 246 -0.04 -17.96 -9.98
N GLY A 247 -0.18 -16.65 -10.27
CA GLY A 247 0.10 -15.59 -9.33
C GLY A 247 -0.74 -15.69 -8.05
N ILE A 248 -2.03 -16.00 -8.17
CA ILE A 248 -2.93 -16.21 -7.02
C ILE A 248 -2.49 -17.44 -6.20
N VAL A 249 -2.15 -18.54 -6.86
CA VAL A 249 -1.67 -19.77 -6.20
C VAL A 249 -0.36 -19.50 -5.46
N LEU A 250 0.60 -18.83 -6.09
CA LEU A 250 1.86 -18.44 -5.44
C LEU A 250 1.64 -17.50 -4.26
N ALA A 251 0.71 -16.54 -4.37
CA ALA A 251 0.34 -15.67 -3.25
C ALA A 251 -0.22 -16.51 -2.08
N ALA A 252 -1.11 -17.45 -2.35
CA ALA A 252 -1.65 -18.34 -1.32
C ALA A 252 -0.57 -19.19 -0.66
N VAL A 253 0.35 -19.78 -1.46
CA VAL A 253 1.49 -20.54 -0.94
C VAL A 253 2.39 -19.67 -0.04
N LEU A 254 2.72 -18.44 -0.47
CA LEU A 254 3.53 -17.52 0.33
C LEU A 254 2.84 -17.14 1.65
N LEU A 255 1.52 -16.93 1.63
CA LEU A 255 0.74 -16.68 2.85
C LEU A 255 0.78 -17.89 3.80
N VAL A 256 0.59 -19.11 3.29
CA VAL A 256 0.71 -20.33 4.10
C VAL A 256 2.14 -20.50 4.64
N CYS A 257 3.15 -20.32 3.81
CA CYS A 257 4.55 -20.39 4.23
C CYS A 257 4.88 -19.37 5.33
N SER A 258 4.23 -18.19 5.31
CA SER A 258 4.45 -17.16 6.33
C SER A 258 4.12 -17.63 7.75
N PHE A 259 3.21 -18.60 7.94
CA PHE A 259 2.89 -19.18 9.25
C PHE A 259 4.05 -19.99 9.85
N PHE A 260 4.86 -20.64 9.00
CA PHE A 260 5.95 -21.52 9.40
C PHE A 260 7.30 -20.81 9.55
N MET A 261 7.38 -19.54 9.15
CA MET A 261 8.60 -18.77 9.28
C MET A 261 8.86 -18.37 10.74
N ASP A 262 10.10 -18.56 11.20
CA ASP A 262 10.56 -18.29 12.56
C ASP A 262 10.67 -16.79 12.85
N LYS A 263 11.34 -16.04 11.95
CA LYS A 263 11.65 -14.62 12.12
C LYS A 263 10.57 -13.74 11.52
N GLU A 264 10.25 -12.65 12.22
CA GLU A 264 9.18 -11.74 11.81
C GLU A 264 9.45 -11.06 10.46
N TRP A 265 10.68 -10.63 10.22
CA TRP A 265 11.05 -10.00 8.96
C TRP A 265 10.84 -10.94 7.75
N LYS A 266 11.19 -12.24 7.88
CA LYS A 266 10.95 -13.24 6.83
C LYS A 266 9.46 -13.37 6.53
N ARG A 267 8.65 -13.45 7.58
CA ARG A 267 7.19 -13.59 7.49
C ARG A 267 6.56 -12.39 6.79
N ILE A 268 6.94 -11.17 7.19
CA ILE A 268 6.43 -9.96 6.55
C ILE A 268 6.91 -9.86 5.10
N THR A 269 8.14 -10.27 4.80
CA THR A 269 8.61 -10.38 3.41
C THR A 269 7.72 -11.29 2.58
N ALA A 270 7.39 -12.48 3.08
CA ALA A 270 6.51 -13.43 2.38
C ALA A 270 5.11 -12.84 2.15
N ILE A 271 4.55 -12.17 3.15
CA ILE A 271 3.23 -11.50 3.02
C ILE A 271 3.29 -10.38 1.99
N ILE A 272 4.34 -9.54 1.99
CA ILE A 272 4.50 -8.47 0.99
C ILE A 272 4.67 -9.06 -0.42
N LEU A 273 5.47 -10.14 -0.57
CA LEU A 273 5.57 -10.84 -1.84
C LEU A 273 4.20 -11.37 -2.30
N ALA A 274 3.40 -11.94 -1.40
CA ALA A 274 2.04 -12.37 -1.71
C ALA A 274 1.15 -11.21 -2.19
N MET A 275 1.24 -10.02 -1.55
CA MET A 275 0.53 -8.83 -1.99
C MET A 275 0.91 -8.45 -3.44
N LEU A 276 2.19 -8.56 -3.80
CA LEU A 276 2.70 -8.18 -5.11
C LEU A 276 2.36 -9.20 -6.20
N MET A 277 2.12 -10.47 -5.83
CA MET A 277 1.66 -11.51 -6.76
C MET A 277 0.19 -11.34 -7.15
N PHE A 278 -0.61 -10.69 -6.30
CA PHE A 278 -2.05 -10.64 -6.47
C PHE A 278 -2.51 -9.61 -7.53
N GLN A 279 -1.76 -8.53 -7.76
CA GLN A 279 -2.12 -7.47 -8.72
C GLN A 279 -0.90 -6.87 -9.41
N PRO A 280 -1.04 -6.39 -10.69
CA PRO A 280 -0.01 -5.57 -11.32
C PRO A 280 0.20 -4.30 -10.49
N GLN A 281 1.44 -3.95 -10.27
CA GLN A 281 1.82 -2.84 -9.41
C GLN A 281 2.82 -1.93 -10.14
N TYR A 282 2.86 -0.67 -9.72
CA TYR A 282 3.90 0.29 -10.12
C TYR A 282 5.04 0.30 -9.11
N ASP A 283 6.16 0.87 -9.48
CA ASP A 283 7.42 0.86 -8.74
C ASP A 283 7.36 1.44 -7.32
N TYR A 284 6.34 2.26 -6.99
CA TYR A 284 6.17 2.77 -5.63
C TYR A 284 5.96 1.65 -4.58
N VAL A 285 5.56 0.46 -4.99
CA VAL A 285 5.35 -0.67 -4.06
C VAL A 285 6.65 -1.18 -3.44
N TRP A 286 7.80 -0.90 -4.06
CA TRP A 286 9.10 -1.25 -3.50
C TRP A 286 9.34 -0.63 -2.12
N CYS A 287 8.67 0.48 -1.77
CA CYS A 287 8.74 1.05 -0.43
C CYS A 287 8.25 0.08 0.65
N LEU A 288 7.38 -0.89 0.33
CA LEU A 288 6.89 -1.87 1.30
C LEU A 288 8.01 -2.75 1.85
N PHE A 289 9.04 -3.05 1.06
CA PHE A 289 10.19 -3.86 1.50
C PHE A 289 11.07 -3.16 2.53
N LEU A 290 10.94 -1.84 2.71
CA LEU A 290 11.63 -1.14 3.79
C LEU A 290 11.19 -1.67 5.18
N ILE A 291 9.94 -2.10 5.34
CA ILE A 291 9.44 -2.63 6.63
C ILE A 291 10.21 -3.89 7.03
N PRO A 292 10.23 -4.98 6.24
CA PRO A 292 10.98 -6.17 6.62
C PRO A 292 12.50 -5.94 6.63
N LEU A 293 13.03 -5.03 5.80
CA LEU A 293 14.44 -4.64 5.85
C LEU A 293 14.81 -4.04 7.22
N PHE A 294 14.00 -3.10 7.73
CA PHE A 294 14.24 -2.49 9.04
C PHE A 294 14.07 -3.49 10.18
N LEU A 295 13.12 -4.38 10.10
CA LEU A 295 12.97 -5.48 11.07
C LEU A 295 14.16 -6.45 11.02
N PHE A 296 14.68 -6.75 9.83
CA PHE A 296 15.91 -7.54 9.69
C PHE A 296 17.08 -6.84 10.39
N MET A 297 17.27 -5.55 10.13
CA MET A 297 18.34 -4.78 10.76
C MET A 297 18.18 -4.73 12.29
N GLU A 298 16.95 -4.58 12.80
CA GLU A 298 16.66 -4.58 14.22
C GLU A 298 16.99 -5.93 14.88
N GLN A 299 16.60 -7.03 14.25
CA GLN A 299 16.71 -8.38 14.82
C GLN A 299 18.09 -9.00 14.65
N GLU A 300 18.72 -8.83 13.49
CA GLU A 300 20.01 -9.51 13.19
C GLU A 300 21.21 -8.69 13.61
N LEU A 301 21.20 -7.36 13.36
CA LEU A 301 22.34 -6.51 13.70
C LEU A 301 22.45 -6.23 15.22
N SER A 302 21.33 -6.25 15.94
CA SER A 302 21.37 -6.16 17.40
C SER A 302 22.09 -7.36 18.04
N LEU A 303 21.94 -8.56 17.45
CA LEU A 303 22.64 -9.78 17.92
C LEU A 303 24.17 -9.71 17.66
N ILE A 304 24.60 -9.11 16.57
CA ILE A 304 26.03 -8.95 16.26
C ILE A 304 26.72 -8.03 17.28
N HIS A 305 26.06 -6.93 17.68
CA HIS A 305 26.60 -6.01 18.68
C HIS A 305 26.65 -6.60 20.12
N ILE A 306 25.82 -7.57 20.43
CA ILE A 306 25.88 -8.26 21.75
C ILE A 306 27.03 -9.28 21.79
N SER A 307 27.41 -9.87 20.66
CA SER A 307 28.47 -10.89 20.59
C SER A 307 29.89 -10.32 20.42
N GLU A 308 30.06 -9.08 19.98
CA GLU A 308 31.38 -8.45 19.78
C GLU A 308 32.08 -7.88 21.04
N PRO A 309 31.43 -7.44 22.12
CA PRO A 309 32.16 -6.86 23.28
C PRO A 309 33.12 -7.81 23.96
N THR A 310 32.96 -9.11 23.75
CA THR A 310 33.83 -10.12 24.39
C THR A 310 35.12 -10.40 23.67
N ARG A 311 35.25 -10.08 22.38
CA ARG A 311 36.50 -10.33 21.63
C ARG A 311 37.56 -9.22 21.74
N LEU A 312 37.15 -7.98 22.00
CA LEU A 312 38.08 -6.86 22.13
C LEU A 312 38.67 -6.67 23.52
N ARG A 313 38.17 -7.37 24.57
CA ARG A 313 38.74 -7.36 25.93
C ARG A 313 39.78 -8.43 26.19
N CYS A 314 40.06 -9.33 25.23
CA CYS A 314 41.05 -10.38 25.36
C CYS A 314 42.42 -10.04 24.68
N ILE A 315 42.59 -8.80 24.22
CA ILE A 315 43.86 -8.35 23.59
C ILE A 315 44.31 -7.04 24.27
N SER A 316 44.39 -7.03 25.59
CA SER A 316 45.12 -6.01 26.35
C SER A 316 45.85 -6.66 27.53
#